data_379694e09e6088ee09ab0749bd1365ea
#
_entry.id   379694e09e6088ee09ab0749bd1365ea
#
_cell.length_a   1.000
_cell.length_b   1.000
_cell.length_c   1.000
_cell.angle_alpha   90.00
_cell.angle_beta   90.00
_cell.angle_gamma   90.00
#
_symmetry.space_group_name_H-M   'P 1'
#
loop_
_entity.id
_entity.type
_entity.pdbx_description
1 polymer ?
#
loop_
_entity_poly.entity_id
_entity_poly.type
_entity_poly.pdbx_seq_one_letter_code
_entity_poly.pdbx_strand_id
1 'polypeptide(L)'
;MNHGFDDFYGVFHSNDMSPFILYQNEQQIEEPVNQSTLTQRYTEQALRFMEENQNDPFFIYLPHTFPHVPLFVTEEFEGQSDAGRYGDVVETLDWSTGTILNKVQELGLDENTLVIFTSDNGPWFEGSSGPLRSRKASSWEGGLRVPFIARWPGVIPAGSVSHEPAMNIDIYPTLTRLAGGRLPTSHVIDGKNILPVLANGENTPHEALLLFNNDRIAGVRSGRWKLVVESFYRTAISSFDNASSYYAPNGLLFDLEKDPSETYSYTRENPAVATRLRKLLQAGQEEFSSVVLPDMWNR
;
A
#
# COMPACT_ATOMS: atom_id res chain seq x y z
N MET A 1 -1.27 20.37 14.64
CA MET A 1 -1.80 19.48 13.59
C MET A 1 -1.60 20.14 12.25
N ASN A 2 -0.94 19.44 11.33
CA ASN A 2 -0.62 19.97 10.01
C ASN A 2 -1.30 19.11 8.93
N HIS A 3 -1.30 19.57 7.69
CA HIS A 3 -1.78 18.80 6.53
C HIS A 3 -3.29 18.46 6.51
N GLY A 4 -4.12 19.19 7.27
CA GLY A 4 -5.59 19.11 7.20
C GLY A 4 -6.24 18.02 8.06
N PHE A 5 -5.49 17.34 8.92
CA PHE A 5 -6.07 16.45 9.93
C PHE A 5 -6.42 17.23 11.20
N ASP A 6 -7.60 16.97 11.75
CA ASP A 6 -8.10 17.61 12.97
C ASP A 6 -7.76 16.82 14.23
N ASP A 7 -7.53 15.51 14.09
CA ASP A 7 -7.16 14.61 15.18
C ASP A 7 -6.06 13.65 14.78
N PHE A 8 -5.18 13.33 15.71
CA PHE A 8 -4.08 12.38 15.55
C PHE A 8 -3.90 11.55 16.82
N TYR A 9 -3.83 10.24 16.64
CA TYR A 9 -3.43 9.32 17.69
C TYR A 9 -2.50 8.27 17.10
N GLY A 10 -1.25 8.25 17.53
CA GLY A 10 -0.31 7.32 16.92
C GLY A 10 1.15 7.62 17.20
N VAL A 11 2.00 7.00 16.43
CA VAL A 11 3.47 7.12 16.45
C VAL A 11 3.96 7.79 15.17
N PHE A 12 5.09 8.49 15.21
CA PHE A 12 5.57 9.26 14.05
C PHE A 12 6.51 8.48 13.13
N HIS A 13 6.95 7.31 13.53
CA HIS A 13 7.92 6.52 12.77
C HIS A 13 7.73 5.01 13.01
N SER A 14 8.52 4.21 12.31
CA SER A 14 8.48 2.75 12.40
C SER A 14 8.79 2.24 13.81
N ASN A 15 8.17 1.13 14.18
CA ASN A 15 8.23 0.54 15.52
C ASN A 15 9.57 -0.14 15.87
N ASP A 16 10.46 -0.27 14.91
CA ASP A 16 11.86 -0.71 15.10
C ASP A 16 12.84 0.45 15.33
N MET A 17 12.34 1.68 15.37
CA MET A 17 13.13 2.90 15.60
C MET A 17 12.99 3.35 17.07
N SER A 18 13.99 4.10 17.58
CA SER A 18 14.02 4.62 18.95
C SER A 18 14.37 6.12 18.95
N PRO A 19 13.76 6.93 19.84
CA PRO A 19 12.73 6.55 20.83
C PRO A 19 11.38 6.24 20.16
N PHE A 20 10.61 5.31 20.72
CA PHE A 20 9.28 4.94 20.23
C PHE A 20 8.22 5.50 21.17
N ILE A 21 7.52 6.54 20.71
CA ILE A 21 6.67 7.40 21.55
C ILE A 21 5.28 7.44 20.95
N LEU A 22 4.27 7.29 21.80
CA LEU A 22 2.87 7.46 21.41
C LEU A 22 2.41 8.88 21.70
N TYR A 23 1.71 9.46 20.74
CA TYR A 23 1.17 10.81 20.82
C TYR A 23 -0.34 10.82 20.66
N GLN A 24 -0.97 11.78 21.32
CA GLN A 24 -2.31 12.25 20.96
C GLN A 24 -2.21 13.73 20.58
N ASN A 25 -2.50 14.03 19.35
CA ASN A 25 -2.24 15.33 18.74
C ASN A 25 -0.75 15.73 18.91
N GLU A 26 -0.47 16.82 19.58
CA GLU A 26 0.91 17.27 19.84
C GLU A 26 1.44 16.82 21.22
N GLN A 27 0.63 16.09 21.98
CA GLN A 27 1.00 15.66 23.33
C GLN A 27 1.57 14.24 23.33
N GLN A 28 2.78 14.09 23.87
CA GLN A 28 3.33 12.77 24.22
C GLN A 28 2.52 12.17 25.36
N ILE A 29 2.02 10.96 25.19
CA ILE A 29 1.20 10.27 26.18
C ILE A 29 1.83 9.02 26.76
N GLU A 30 2.78 8.39 26.04
CA GLU A 30 3.43 7.17 26.53
C GLU A 30 4.83 6.99 25.93
N GLU A 31 5.82 6.66 26.80
CA GLU A 31 7.19 6.28 26.47
C GLU A 31 7.81 5.46 27.65
N PRO A 32 8.32 4.24 27.43
CA PRO A 32 8.22 3.44 26.20
C PRO A 32 6.79 2.95 25.97
N VAL A 33 6.42 2.80 24.69
CA VAL A 33 5.07 2.33 24.31
C VAL A 33 4.94 0.83 24.50
N ASN A 34 3.85 0.39 25.13
CA ASN A 34 3.46 -1.02 25.08
C ASN A 34 2.90 -1.37 23.69
N GLN A 35 3.78 -1.87 22.83
CA GLN A 35 3.44 -2.15 21.44
C GLN A 35 2.37 -3.22 21.28
N SER A 36 2.23 -4.17 22.20
CA SER A 36 1.24 -5.25 22.09
C SER A 36 -0.21 -4.74 22.05
N THR A 37 -0.47 -3.56 22.59
CA THR A 37 -1.81 -2.96 22.68
C THR A 37 -2.14 -1.99 21.54
N LEU A 38 -1.20 -1.71 20.63
CA LEU A 38 -1.36 -0.61 19.67
C LEU A 38 -2.54 -0.84 18.71
N THR A 39 -2.70 -2.05 18.17
CA THR A 39 -3.80 -2.33 17.22
C THR A 39 -5.16 -2.10 17.86
N GLN A 40 -5.37 -2.60 19.09
CA GLN A 40 -6.63 -2.37 19.83
C GLN A 40 -6.84 -0.89 20.12
N ARG A 41 -5.83 -0.18 20.58
CA ARG A 41 -5.91 1.25 20.91
C ARG A 41 -6.21 2.10 19.67
N TYR A 42 -5.61 1.80 18.52
CA TYR A 42 -5.93 2.47 17.26
C TYR A 42 -7.38 2.21 16.84
N THR A 43 -7.84 0.97 16.99
CA THR A 43 -9.22 0.59 16.72
C THR A 43 -10.19 1.37 17.60
N GLU A 44 -9.96 1.39 18.92
CA GLU A 44 -10.78 2.13 19.89
C GLU A 44 -10.83 3.64 19.58
N GLN A 45 -9.72 4.24 19.15
CA GLN A 45 -9.70 5.65 18.75
C GLN A 45 -10.54 5.87 17.48
N ALA A 46 -10.43 4.98 16.49
CA ALA A 46 -11.25 5.06 15.27
C ALA A 46 -12.76 4.93 15.58
N LEU A 47 -13.14 3.99 16.46
CA LEU A 47 -14.54 3.83 16.88
C LEU A 47 -15.08 5.09 17.56
N ARG A 48 -14.32 5.65 18.51
CA ARG A 48 -14.71 6.88 19.21
C ARG A 48 -14.85 8.04 18.23
N PHE A 49 -13.90 8.22 17.34
CA PHE A 49 -13.93 9.27 16.33
C PHE A 49 -15.18 9.17 15.45
N MET A 50 -15.55 7.95 15.01
CA MET A 50 -16.79 7.72 14.26
C MET A 50 -18.04 8.06 15.04
N GLU A 51 -18.13 7.71 16.32
CA GLU A 51 -19.26 8.04 17.21
C GLU A 51 -19.41 9.55 17.39
N GLU A 52 -18.31 10.26 17.61
CA GLU A 52 -18.30 11.70 17.81
C GLU A 52 -18.65 12.48 16.53
N ASN A 53 -18.34 11.95 15.35
CA ASN A 53 -18.50 12.62 14.07
C ASN A 53 -19.58 11.98 13.16
N GLN A 54 -20.45 11.12 13.67
CA GLN A 54 -21.41 10.33 12.89
C GLN A 54 -22.43 11.19 12.09
N ASN A 55 -22.61 12.44 12.46
CA ASN A 55 -23.54 13.36 11.80
C ASN A 55 -22.89 14.29 10.77
N ASP A 56 -21.57 14.23 10.64
CA ASP A 56 -20.77 15.05 9.73
C ASP A 56 -19.95 14.18 8.79
N PRO A 57 -19.57 14.66 7.60
CA PRO A 57 -18.61 13.95 6.76
C PRO A 57 -17.25 13.83 7.47
N PHE A 58 -16.68 12.63 7.49
CA PHE A 58 -15.36 12.39 8.08
C PHE A 58 -14.43 11.58 7.17
N PHE A 59 -13.15 11.66 7.45
CA PHE A 59 -12.11 10.86 6.84
C PHE A 59 -11.20 10.26 7.93
N ILE A 60 -11.04 8.95 7.93
CA ILE A 60 -10.12 8.25 8.82
C ILE A 60 -9.00 7.62 7.98
N TYR A 61 -7.76 7.96 8.28
CA TYR A 61 -6.58 7.25 7.80
C TYR A 61 -5.99 6.45 8.95
N LEU A 62 -6.08 5.13 8.87
CA LEU A 62 -5.69 4.20 9.93
C LEU A 62 -4.51 3.32 9.47
N PRO A 63 -3.28 3.87 9.42
CA PRO A 63 -2.09 3.12 9.07
C PRO A 63 -1.58 2.36 10.30
N HIS A 64 -1.98 1.09 10.43
CA HIS A 64 -1.52 0.24 11.51
C HIS A 64 0.01 0.13 11.53
N THR A 65 0.59 0.08 12.74
CA THR A 65 2.02 -0.16 12.95
C THR A 65 2.43 -1.55 12.44
N PHE A 66 1.54 -2.53 12.61
CA PHE A 66 1.74 -3.92 12.18
C PHE A 66 1.09 -4.17 10.81
N PRO A 67 1.60 -5.20 10.06
CA PRO A 67 2.50 -6.29 10.44
C PRO A 67 4.00 -6.00 10.25
N HIS A 68 4.46 -4.75 10.39
CA HIS A 68 5.90 -4.44 10.39
C HIS A 68 6.57 -5.04 11.62
N VAL A 69 7.80 -5.55 11.47
CA VAL A 69 8.61 -6.11 12.55
C VAL A 69 9.20 -5.01 13.45
N PRO A 70 9.41 -5.29 14.76
CA PRO A 70 9.07 -6.50 15.52
C PRO A 70 7.57 -6.66 15.75
N LEU A 71 7.12 -7.93 15.82
CA LEU A 71 5.70 -8.28 15.87
C LEU A 71 5.22 -8.39 17.32
N PHE A 72 4.11 -7.73 17.63
CA PHE A 72 3.47 -7.76 18.94
C PHE A 72 1.96 -7.95 18.80
N VAL A 73 1.39 -8.70 19.72
CA VAL A 73 -0.06 -8.87 19.92
C VAL A 73 -0.35 -8.92 21.40
N THR A 74 -1.60 -8.75 21.81
CA THR A 74 -2.03 -9.00 23.18
C THR A 74 -2.10 -10.50 23.47
N GLU A 75 -2.16 -10.88 24.76
CA GLU A 75 -2.32 -12.27 25.19
C GLU A 75 -3.55 -12.96 24.57
N GLU A 76 -4.60 -12.20 24.29
CA GLU A 76 -5.82 -12.69 23.66
C GLU A 76 -5.58 -13.28 22.27
N PHE A 77 -4.69 -12.70 21.48
CA PHE A 77 -4.34 -13.12 20.13
C PHE A 77 -3.10 -14.00 20.07
N GLU A 78 -2.32 -14.10 21.15
CA GLU A 78 -1.09 -14.85 21.13
C GLU A 78 -1.30 -16.36 20.97
N GLY A 79 -0.68 -16.95 19.94
CA GLY A 79 -0.74 -18.38 19.67
C GLY A 79 -2.09 -18.86 19.13
N GLN A 80 -2.94 -17.97 18.64
CA GLN A 80 -4.24 -18.35 18.05
C GLN A 80 -4.10 -18.85 16.61
N SER A 81 -3.14 -18.31 15.87
CA SER A 81 -2.96 -18.61 14.45
C SER A 81 -2.00 -19.78 14.22
N ASP A 82 -2.39 -20.70 13.32
CA ASP A 82 -1.49 -21.77 12.83
C ASP A 82 -0.26 -21.22 12.06
N ALA A 83 -0.31 -19.96 11.62
CA ALA A 83 0.79 -19.29 10.94
C ALA A 83 1.77 -18.58 11.91
N GLY A 84 1.69 -18.88 13.21
CA GLY A 84 2.55 -18.34 14.26
C GLY A 84 2.34 -16.85 14.49
N ARG A 85 3.35 -16.17 15.07
CA ARG A 85 3.26 -14.76 15.48
C ARG A 85 2.82 -13.80 14.35
N TYR A 86 3.25 -14.05 13.13
CA TYR A 86 2.82 -13.23 12.00
C TYR A 86 1.31 -13.42 11.73
N GLY A 87 0.84 -14.67 11.80
CA GLY A 87 -0.58 -14.97 11.69
C GLY A 87 -1.41 -14.32 12.80
N ASP A 88 -0.95 -14.41 14.06
CA ASP A 88 -1.61 -13.74 15.19
C ASP A 88 -1.81 -12.24 14.94
N VAL A 89 -0.77 -11.59 14.40
CA VAL A 89 -0.83 -10.16 14.03
C VAL A 89 -1.83 -9.90 12.92
N VAL A 90 -1.86 -10.72 11.87
CA VAL A 90 -2.81 -10.57 10.75
C VAL A 90 -4.24 -10.79 11.22
N GLU A 91 -4.48 -11.77 12.09
CA GLU A 91 -5.80 -12.00 12.71
C GLU A 91 -6.23 -10.82 13.59
N THR A 92 -5.29 -10.17 14.30
CA THR A 92 -5.57 -8.95 15.05
C THR A 92 -5.98 -7.79 14.13
N LEU A 93 -5.38 -7.66 12.95
CA LEU A 93 -5.77 -6.67 11.94
C LEU A 93 -7.15 -6.97 11.33
N ASP A 94 -7.46 -8.25 11.11
CA ASP A 94 -8.77 -8.69 10.63
C ASP A 94 -9.86 -8.39 11.68
N TRP A 95 -9.60 -8.70 12.96
CA TRP A 95 -10.46 -8.32 14.07
C TRP A 95 -10.72 -6.81 14.12
N SER A 96 -9.67 -5.99 13.98
CA SER A 96 -9.78 -4.53 13.94
C SER A 96 -10.68 -4.07 12.80
N THR A 97 -10.46 -4.61 11.61
CA THR A 97 -11.25 -4.29 10.41
C THR A 97 -12.72 -4.69 10.61
N GLY A 98 -12.99 -5.89 11.11
CA GLY A 98 -14.34 -6.36 11.42
C GLY A 98 -15.03 -5.48 12.46
N THR A 99 -14.32 -5.08 13.50
CA THR A 99 -14.83 -4.19 14.56
C THR A 99 -15.23 -2.82 14.01
N ILE A 100 -14.42 -2.24 13.12
CA ILE A 100 -14.71 -0.97 12.44
C ILE A 100 -15.92 -1.10 11.52
N LEU A 101 -16.00 -2.15 10.72
CA LEU A 101 -17.14 -2.40 9.84
C LEU A 101 -18.45 -2.56 10.62
N ASN A 102 -18.42 -3.28 11.74
CA ASN A 102 -19.58 -3.42 12.63
C ASN A 102 -20.01 -2.05 13.17
N LYS A 103 -19.08 -1.19 13.58
CA LYS A 103 -19.37 0.16 14.06
C LYS A 103 -20.01 1.03 12.97
N VAL A 104 -19.51 0.99 11.75
CA VAL A 104 -20.11 1.69 10.59
C VAL A 104 -21.58 1.28 10.41
N GLN A 105 -21.89 -0.03 10.54
CA GLN A 105 -23.26 -0.54 10.46
C GLN A 105 -24.12 -0.12 11.65
N GLU A 106 -23.62 -0.23 12.88
CA GLU A 106 -24.31 0.19 14.11
C GLU A 106 -24.74 1.66 14.06
N LEU A 107 -23.89 2.51 13.50
CA LEU A 107 -24.17 3.94 13.34
C LEU A 107 -25.07 4.28 12.14
N GLY A 108 -25.46 3.27 11.33
CA GLY A 108 -26.27 3.47 10.13
C GLY A 108 -25.55 4.19 8.99
N LEU A 109 -24.21 4.13 8.97
CA LEU A 109 -23.37 4.84 8.00
C LEU A 109 -22.99 3.97 6.79
N ASP A 110 -23.41 2.72 6.75
CA ASP A 110 -22.93 1.69 5.85
C ASP A 110 -23.07 2.05 4.37
N GLU A 111 -24.21 2.58 3.96
CA GLU A 111 -24.49 2.97 2.56
C GLU A 111 -23.79 4.26 2.14
N ASN A 112 -23.28 5.04 3.09
CA ASN A 112 -22.63 6.34 2.85
C ASN A 112 -21.14 6.34 3.23
N THR A 113 -20.52 5.19 3.40
CA THR A 113 -19.11 5.06 3.79
C THR A 113 -18.36 4.16 2.84
N LEU A 114 -17.33 4.70 2.18
CA LEU A 114 -16.33 3.91 1.47
C LEU A 114 -15.26 3.45 2.46
N VAL A 115 -15.10 2.14 2.61
CA VAL A 115 -14.01 1.52 3.39
C VAL A 115 -13.02 0.90 2.44
N ILE A 116 -11.73 1.25 2.58
CA ILE A 116 -10.62 0.67 1.81
C ILE A 116 -9.68 -0.02 2.78
N PHE A 117 -9.37 -1.29 2.51
CA PHE A 117 -8.31 -2.03 3.16
C PHE A 117 -7.19 -2.31 2.15
N THR A 118 -5.97 -1.94 2.48
CA THR A 118 -4.79 -2.16 1.63
C THR A 118 -3.52 -2.24 2.47
N SER A 119 -2.38 -2.41 1.83
CA SER A 119 -1.05 -2.33 2.43
C SER A 119 -0.16 -1.41 1.60
N ASP A 120 0.96 -0.98 2.17
CA ASP A 120 1.92 -0.08 1.54
C ASP A 120 2.86 -0.79 0.57
N ASN A 121 3.28 -2.01 0.91
CA ASN A 121 4.23 -2.83 0.14
C ASN A 121 4.04 -4.32 0.43
N GLY A 122 4.72 -5.16 -0.36
CA GLY A 122 4.72 -6.60 -0.16
C GLY A 122 5.37 -7.01 1.16
N PRO A 123 5.22 -8.28 1.59
CA PRO A 123 5.63 -8.75 2.90
C PRO A 123 7.16 -8.78 3.07
N TRP A 124 7.61 -8.69 4.32
CA TRP A 124 8.97 -9.02 4.72
C TRP A 124 9.12 -10.55 4.88
N PHE A 125 10.21 -11.01 5.47
CA PHE A 125 10.53 -12.44 5.57
C PHE A 125 9.56 -13.24 6.46
N GLU A 126 8.91 -12.60 7.42
CA GLU A 126 7.91 -13.21 8.31
C GLU A 126 6.59 -13.50 7.60
N GLY A 127 6.28 -12.73 6.55
CA GLY A 127 5.08 -12.91 5.75
C GLY A 127 5.30 -13.71 4.48
N SER A 128 4.22 -13.95 3.75
CA SER A 128 4.23 -14.68 2.49
C SER A 128 3.67 -13.82 1.35
N SER A 129 4.40 -13.77 0.24
CA SER A 129 3.90 -13.23 -1.03
C SER A 129 3.11 -14.26 -1.85
N GLY A 130 2.80 -15.42 -1.27
CA GLY A 130 2.15 -16.52 -1.98
C GLY A 130 3.00 -16.97 -3.19
N PRO A 131 2.40 -17.09 -4.39
CA PRO A 131 3.13 -17.48 -5.59
C PRO A 131 3.93 -16.36 -6.23
N LEU A 132 3.85 -15.12 -5.72
CA LEU A 132 4.49 -13.97 -6.33
C LEU A 132 5.99 -13.94 -6.02
N ARG A 133 6.79 -13.52 -6.99
CA ARG A 133 8.24 -13.49 -6.87
C ARG A 133 8.69 -12.44 -5.86
N SER A 134 9.62 -12.83 -4.98
CA SER A 134 10.32 -11.96 -4.03
C SER A 134 9.39 -11.33 -2.97
N ARG A 135 9.76 -10.18 -2.42
CA ARG A 135 9.11 -9.53 -1.26
C ARG A 135 9.49 -8.05 -1.17
N LYS A 136 9.12 -7.38 -0.08
CA LYS A 136 9.41 -5.95 0.21
C LYS A 136 10.81 -5.55 -0.28
N ALA A 137 10.92 -4.33 -0.82
CA ALA A 137 12.12 -3.73 -1.39
C ALA A 137 12.60 -4.35 -2.70
N SER A 138 11.72 -5.04 -3.45
CA SER A 138 12.03 -5.52 -4.79
C SER A 138 11.03 -4.96 -5.81
N SER A 139 11.43 -4.93 -7.09
CA SER A 139 10.56 -4.50 -8.20
C SER A 139 9.72 -5.65 -8.77
N TRP A 140 9.75 -6.83 -8.13
CA TRP A 140 8.94 -7.98 -8.48
C TRP A 140 7.54 -7.89 -7.87
N GLU A 141 6.58 -8.67 -8.41
CA GLU A 141 5.19 -8.63 -7.93
C GLU A 141 5.07 -8.88 -6.42
N GLY A 142 5.88 -9.77 -5.84
CA GLY A 142 5.86 -10.02 -4.40
C GLY A 142 6.34 -8.85 -3.54
N GLY A 143 7.05 -7.88 -4.11
CA GLY A 143 7.46 -6.66 -3.41
C GLY A 143 6.48 -5.51 -3.58
N LEU A 144 5.72 -5.50 -4.67
CA LEU A 144 4.88 -4.37 -5.07
C LEU A 144 3.39 -4.63 -4.94
N ARG A 145 2.95 -5.86 -5.24
CA ARG A 145 1.53 -6.21 -5.23
C ARG A 145 1.05 -6.43 -3.80
N VAL A 146 0.01 -5.71 -3.45
CA VAL A 146 -0.61 -5.73 -2.12
C VAL A 146 -2.09 -6.12 -2.21
N PRO A 147 -2.69 -6.63 -1.12
CA PRO A 147 -4.14 -6.77 -1.06
C PRO A 147 -4.80 -5.40 -1.20
N PHE A 148 -5.93 -5.35 -1.91
CA PHE A 148 -6.76 -4.18 -2.01
C PHE A 148 -8.23 -4.60 -2.00
N ILE A 149 -8.97 -4.12 -1.02
CA ILE A 149 -10.41 -4.38 -0.88
C ILE A 149 -11.10 -3.04 -0.69
N ALA A 150 -12.12 -2.77 -1.50
CA ALA A 150 -12.96 -1.59 -1.36
C ALA A 150 -14.41 -2.04 -1.13
N ARG A 151 -15.05 -1.50 -0.09
CA ARG A 151 -16.42 -1.80 0.26
C ARG A 151 -17.24 -0.51 0.36
N TRP A 152 -18.29 -0.43 -0.45
CA TRP A 152 -19.26 0.66 -0.40
C TRP A 152 -20.62 0.12 -0.86
N PRO A 153 -21.50 -0.32 0.03
CA PRO A 153 -22.80 -0.85 -0.31
C PRO A 153 -23.61 0.14 -1.16
N GLY A 154 -24.28 -0.37 -2.17
CA GLY A 154 -25.05 0.45 -3.12
C GLY A 154 -24.24 1.15 -4.21
N VAL A 155 -22.90 1.21 -4.09
CA VAL A 155 -22.02 1.85 -5.08
C VAL A 155 -21.06 0.84 -5.71
N ILE A 156 -20.36 0.04 -4.90
CA ILE A 156 -19.45 -1.01 -5.37
C ILE A 156 -20.19 -2.35 -5.30
N PRO A 157 -20.34 -3.08 -6.43
CA PRO A 157 -21.05 -4.36 -6.42
C PRO A 157 -20.36 -5.38 -5.52
N ALA A 158 -21.15 -6.03 -4.65
CA ALA A 158 -20.64 -7.05 -3.74
C ALA A 158 -20.06 -8.25 -4.52
N GLY A 159 -18.91 -8.75 -4.07
CA GLY A 159 -18.23 -9.89 -4.69
C GLY A 159 -17.58 -9.59 -6.05
N SER A 160 -17.58 -8.33 -6.50
CA SER A 160 -16.88 -7.95 -7.74
C SER A 160 -15.36 -8.12 -7.59
N VAL A 161 -14.71 -8.53 -8.66
CA VAL A 161 -13.25 -8.66 -8.76
C VAL A 161 -12.78 -7.92 -9.99
N SER A 162 -11.83 -7.00 -9.83
CA SER A 162 -11.17 -6.32 -10.95
C SER A 162 -9.73 -6.81 -11.06
N HIS A 163 -9.28 -7.05 -12.29
CA HIS A 163 -7.89 -7.35 -12.63
C HIS A 163 -7.15 -6.15 -13.22
N GLU A 164 -7.82 -5.01 -13.28
CA GLU A 164 -7.25 -3.77 -13.79
C GLU A 164 -6.17 -3.23 -12.84
N PRO A 165 -5.00 -2.87 -13.37
CA PRO A 165 -3.93 -2.32 -12.55
C PRO A 165 -4.28 -0.96 -11.96
N ALA A 166 -4.03 -0.81 -10.66
CA ALA A 166 -4.15 0.43 -9.90
C ALA A 166 -2.97 0.56 -8.93
N MET A 167 -2.79 1.73 -8.36
CA MET A 167 -1.73 2.01 -7.37
C MET A 167 -2.31 2.72 -6.14
N ASN A 168 -1.63 2.62 -5.00
CA ASN A 168 -2.02 3.33 -3.78
C ASN A 168 -2.11 4.85 -3.96
N ILE A 169 -1.32 5.43 -4.88
CA ILE A 169 -1.41 6.86 -5.22
C ILE A 169 -2.76 7.27 -5.82
N ASP A 170 -3.56 6.32 -6.30
CA ASP A 170 -4.89 6.57 -6.88
C ASP A 170 -5.94 6.86 -5.80
N ILE A 171 -5.67 6.48 -4.55
CA ILE A 171 -6.59 6.71 -3.44
C ILE A 171 -6.81 8.21 -3.25
N TYR A 172 -5.75 9.01 -3.24
CA TYR A 172 -5.85 10.46 -3.02
C TYR A 172 -6.75 11.17 -4.05
N PRO A 173 -6.54 11.07 -5.38
CA PRO A 173 -7.42 11.72 -6.35
C PRO A 173 -8.83 11.15 -6.36
N THR A 174 -9.01 9.87 -6.05
CA THR A 174 -10.33 9.25 -5.91
C THR A 174 -11.11 9.85 -4.76
N LEU A 175 -10.52 9.91 -3.57
CA LEU A 175 -11.15 10.48 -2.38
C LEU A 175 -11.38 11.99 -2.52
N THR A 176 -10.41 12.72 -3.07
CA THR A 176 -10.55 14.17 -3.34
C THR A 176 -11.79 14.45 -4.20
N ARG A 177 -12.00 13.65 -5.25
CA ARG A 177 -13.17 13.80 -6.14
C ARG A 177 -14.47 13.43 -5.44
N LEU A 178 -14.47 12.37 -4.64
CA LEU A 178 -15.65 11.96 -3.86
C LEU A 178 -16.07 13.02 -2.84
N ALA A 179 -15.11 13.68 -2.21
CA ALA A 179 -15.36 14.80 -1.29
C ALA A 179 -15.73 16.10 -2.00
N GLY A 180 -15.94 16.12 -3.32
CA GLY A 180 -16.24 17.32 -4.11
C GLY A 180 -15.07 18.30 -4.26
N GLY A 181 -13.87 17.88 -3.88
CA GLY A 181 -12.63 18.65 -3.98
C GLY A 181 -12.07 18.72 -5.40
N ARG A 182 -11.04 19.57 -5.56
CA ARG A 182 -10.27 19.71 -6.77
C ARG A 182 -8.80 19.42 -6.49
N LEU A 183 -8.19 18.65 -7.39
CA LEU A 183 -6.75 18.41 -7.30
C LEU A 183 -5.97 19.72 -7.54
N PRO A 184 -4.84 19.90 -6.85
CA PRO A 184 -3.97 21.05 -7.10
C PRO A 184 -3.45 21.02 -8.53
N THR A 185 -3.32 22.20 -9.14
CA THR A 185 -2.76 22.37 -10.49
C THR A 185 -1.32 22.88 -10.47
N SER A 186 -0.78 23.18 -9.29
CA SER A 186 0.57 23.71 -9.09
C SER A 186 1.66 22.64 -9.18
N HIS A 187 1.30 21.37 -9.13
CA HIS A 187 2.21 20.23 -9.24
C HIS A 187 1.48 19.03 -9.85
N VAL A 188 2.25 18.10 -10.38
CA VAL A 188 1.74 16.89 -11.00
C VAL A 188 1.21 15.93 -9.92
N ILE A 189 0.05 15.35 -10.16
CA ILE A 189 -0.51 14.25 -9.39
C ILE A 189 -0.55 13.03 -10.31
N ASP A 190 0.29 12.03 -10.03
CA ASP A 190 0.43 10.82 -10.85
C ASP A 190 -0.76 9.87 -10.70
N GLY A 191 -1.37 9.83 -9.51
CA GLY A 191 -2.56 9.04 -9.24
C GLY A 191 -3.76 9.47 -10.06
N LYS A 192 -4.67 8.54 -10.31
CA LYS A 192 -5.90 8.72 -11.08
C LYS A 192 -7.12 8.36 -10.25
N ASN A 193 -8.29 8.89 -10.62
CA ASN A 193 -9.55 8.45 -10.01
C ASN A 193 -9.90 7.03 -10.50
N ILE A 194 -9.92 6.07 -9.59
CA ILE A 194 -10.24 4.65 -9.86
C ILE A 194 -11.66 4.26 -9.42
N LEU A 195 -12.50 5.19 -8.97
CA LEU A 195 -13.89 4.86 -8.62
C LEU A 195 -14.64 4.18 -9.77
N PRO A 196 -14.52 4.60 -11.05
CA PRO A 196 -15.16 3.90 -12.17
C PRO A 196 -14.72 2.45 -12.33
N VAL A 197 -13.45 2.14 -12.03
CA VAL A 197 -12.93 0.76 -12.03
C VAL A 197 -13.61 -0.06 -10.93
N LEU A 198 -13.74 0.51 -9.73
CA LEU A 198 -14.31 -0.17 -8.56
C LEU A 198 -15.83 -0.34 -8.65
N ALA A 199 -16.54 0.69 -9.11
CA ALA A 199 -18.00 0.73 -9.12
C ALA A 199 -18.62 0.13 -10.39
N ASN A 200 -17.98 0.34 -11.54
CA ASN A 200 -18.58 0.02 -12.86
C ASN A 200 -17.82 -1.08 -13.60
N GLY A 201 -16.66 -1.54 -13.09
CA GLY A 201 -15.80 -2.49 -13.80
C GLY A 201 -15.16 -1.89 -15.06
N GLU A 202 -14.96 -0.57 -15.10
CA GLU A 202 -14.28 0.09 -16.20
C GLU A 202 -12.79 -0.28 -16.26
N ASN A 203 -12.17 -0.06 -17.41
CA ASN A 203 -10.74 -0.26 -17.57
C ASN A 203 -9.95 0.77 -16.73
N THR A 204 -8.72 0.39 -16.35
CA THR A 204 -7.81 1.30 -15.65
C THR A 204 -7.61 2.61 -16.43
N PRO A 205 -7.57 3.77 -15.75
CA PRO A 205 -7.22 5.04 -16.37
C PRO A 205 -5.72 5.18 -16.68
N HIS A 206 -4.91 4.20 -16.28
CA HIS A 206 -3.46 4.21 -16.50
C HIS A 206 -3.07 3.52 -17.80
N GLU A 207 -2.38 4.23 -18.68
CA GLU A 207 -1.70 3.61 -19.82
C GLU A 207 -0.53 2.74 -19.35
N ALA A 208 0.19 3.22 -18.34
CA ALA A 208 1.31 2.54 -17.72
C ALA A 208 1.47 2.93 -16.25
N LEU A 209 2.00 2.01 -15.45
CA LEU A 209 2.43 2.22 -14.07
C LEU A 209 3.95 2.17 -14.03
N LEU A 210 4.60 3.22 -13.54
CA LEU A 210 6.03 3.25 -13.30
C LEU A 210 6.36 2.59 -11.95
N LEU A 211 7.32 1.69 -11.95
CA LEU A 211 7.70 0.92 -10.78
C LEU A 211 9.04 1.43 -10.27
N PHE A 212 9.02 1.96 -9.06
CA PHE A 212 10.21 2.55 -8.45
C PHE A 212 10.98 1.54 -7.61
N ASN A 213 12.28 1.71 -7.60
CA ASN A 213 13.20 1.08 -6.68
C ASN A 213 14.03 2.21 -6.02
N ASN A 214 13.62 2.61 -4.82
CA ASN A 214 14.05 3.84 -4.18
C ASN A 214 13.82 5.08 -5.09
N ASP A 215 14.87 5.72 -5.53
CA ASP A 215 14.91 6.96 -6.34
C ASP A 215 14.94 6.71 -7.85
N ARG A 216 14.91 5.43 -8.29
CA ARG A 216 15.03 5.07 -9.71
C ARG A 216 13.81 4.31 -10.21
N ILE A 217 13.45 4.58 -11.46
CA ILE A 217 12.40 3.80 -12.13
C ILE A 217 13.03 2.48 -12.60
N ALA A 218 12.63 1.42 -11.94
CA ALA A 218 13.14 0.08 -12.12
C ALA A 218 12.33 -0.79 -13.09
N GLY A 219 11.14 -0.35 -13.44
CA GLY A 219 10.28 -1.07 -14.36
C GLY A 219 9.03 -0.29 -14.75
N VAL A 220 8.24 -0.92 -15.61
CA VAL A 220 6.96 -0.38 -16.07
C VAL A 220 5.96 -1.51 -16.30
N ARG A 221 4.71 -1.31 -15.90
CA ARG A 221 3.58 -2.20 -16.19
C ARG A 221 2.58 -1.49 -17.10
N SER A 222 2.11 -2.18 -18.14
CA SER A 222 1.04 -1.70 -19.01
C SER A 222 0.11 -2.88 -19.35
N GLY A 223 -1.10 -2.83 -18.81
CA GLY A 223 -2.03 -3.96 -18.81
C GLY A 223 -1.41 -5.20 -18.15
N ARG A 224 -1.45 -6.32 -18.86
CA ARG A 224 -0.87 -7.61 -18.40
C ARG A 224 0.66 -7.67 -18.49
N TRP A 225 1.29 -6.79 -19.23
CA TRP A 225 2.72 -6.82 -19.49
C TRP A 225 3.51 -5.98 -18.49
N LYS A 226 4.59 -6.54 -17.98
CA LYS A 226 5.52 -5.87 -17.09
C LYS A 226 6.94 -6.01 -17.60
N LEU A 227 7.68 -4.91 -17.68
CA LEU A 227 9.10 -4.87 -17.99
C LEU A 227 9.88 -4.42 -16.76
N VAL A 228 10.86 -5.21 -16.33
CA VAL A 228 11.73 -4.90 -15.20
C VAL A 228 13.16 -4.76 -15.70
N VAL A 229 13.82 -3.65 -15.42
CA VAL A 229 15.22 -3.40 -15.76
C VAL A 229 16.14 -3.43 -14.56
N GLU A 230 15.61 -3.22 -13.37
CA GLU A 230 16.37 -3.23 -12.12
C GLU A 230 15.54 -3.79 -10.97
N SER A 231 16.15 -4.50 -10.05
CA SER A 231 15.55 -4.93 -8.80
C SER A 231 16.61 -5.17 -7.74
N PHE A 232 16.29 -4.87 -6.49
CA PHE A 232 17.07 -5.34 -5.36
C PHE A 232 16.78 -6.81 -5.09
N TYR A 233 17.82 -7.53 -4.72
CA TYR A 233 17.74 -8.87 -4.19
C TYR A 233 18.29 -8.87 -2.76
N ARG A 234 17.43 -9.17 -1.79
CA ARG A 234 17.87 -9.50 -0.44
C ARG A 234 17.82 -11.00 -0.25
N THR A 235 18.95 -11.58 0.14
CA THR A 235 19.09 -13.01 0.34
C THR A 235 18.97 -13.43 1.79
N ALA A 236 19.00 -12.47 2.74
CA ALA A 236 18.92 -12.72 4.18
C ALA A 236 18.25 -11.55 4.92
N ILE A 237 17.70 -11.87 6.11
CA ILE A 237 17.06 -10.91 7.03
C ILE A 237 18.05 -9.85 7.52
N SER A 238 19.32 -10.21 7.68
CA SER A 238 20.33 -9.35 8.27
C SER A 238 21.04 -8.50 7.24
N SER A 239 20.87 -7.21 7.38
CA SER A 239 21.65 -6.11 6.84
C SER A 239 21.34 -5.67 5.40
N PHE A 240 21.28 -4.35 5.25
CA PHE A 240 21.32 -3.64 3.97
C PHE A 240 22.58 -4.00 3.13
N ASP A 241 23.65 -4.44 3.79
CA ASP A 241 24.94 -4.78 3.18
C ASP A 241 24.89 -6.04 2.30
N ASN A 242 23.87 -6.90 2.45
CA ASN A 242 23.67 -8.10 1.63
C ASN A 242 22.67 -7.92 0.50
N ALA A 243 22.24 -6.69 0.22
CA ALA A 243 21.39 -6.41 -0.94
C ALA A 243 22.25 -6.32 -2.19
N SER A 244 22.01 -7.18 -3.17
CA SER A 244 22.59 -7.07 -4.49
C SER A 244 21.58 -6.51 -5.47
N SER A 245 22.00 -5.54 -6.29
CA SER A 245 21.17 -5.05 -7.39
C SER A 245 21.24 -6.03 -8.55
N TYR A 246 20.06 -6.45 -9.01
CA TYR A 246 19.92 -7.11 -10.29
C TYR A 246 19.67 -6.06 -11.36
N TYR A 247 20.47 -6.09 -12.43
CA TYR A 247 20.34 -5.13 -13.51
C TYR A 247 20.26 -5.85 -14.86
N ALA A 248 19.18 -5.57 -15.60
CA ALA A 248 18.93 -6.10 -16.94
C ALA A 248 18.70 -4.96 -17.93
N PRO A 249 19.74 -4.39 -18.56
CA PRO A 249 19.62 -3.19 -19.42
C PRO A 249 18.60 -3.34 -20.55
N ASN A 250 18.43 -4.55 -21.06
CA ASN A 250 17.43 -4.86 -22.09
C ASN A 250 16.03 -5.15 -21.52
N GLY A 251 15.90 -5.21 -20.20
CA GLY A 251 14.69 -5.55 -19.47
C GLY A 251 14.30 -7.03 -19.59
N LEU A 252 13.63 -7.51 -18.54
CA LEU A 252 12.91 -8.78 -18.54
C LEU A 252 11.42 -8.48 -18.70
N LEU A 253 10.80 -9.04 -19.75
CA LEU A 253 9.36 -8.87 -20.04
C LEU A 253 8.59 -10.03 -19.44
N PHE A 254 7.57 -9.74 -18.66
CA PHE A 254 6.67 -10.73 -18.06
C PHE A 254 5.24 -10.56 -18.54
N ASP A 255 4.54 -11.67 -18.71
CA ASP A 255 3.11 -11.75 -18.95
C ASP A 255 2.41 -12.15 -17.65
N LEU A 256 1.96 -11.16 -16.87
CA LEU A 256 1.43 -11.40 -15.53
C LEU A 256 0.10 -12.16 -15.48
N GLU A 257 -0.61 -12.30 -16.60
CA GLU A 257 -1.78 -13.16 -16.68
C GLU A 257 -1.39 -14.65 -16.77
N LYS A 258 -0.29 -14.95 -17.46
CA LYS A 258 0.19 -16.33 -17.66
C LYS A 258 1.20 -16.76 -16.62
N ASP A 259 2.01 -15.81 -16.17
CA ASP A 259 3.12 -16.02 -15.26
C ASP A 259 3.17 -14.90 -14.19
N PRO A 260 2.23 -14.90 -13.25
CA PRO A 260 2.22 -13.93 -12.15
C PRO A 260 3.45 -14.05 -11.22
N SER A 261 4.17 -15.18 -11.30
CA SER A 261 5.38 -15.45 -10.53
C SER A 261 6.67 -14.92 -11.20
N GLU A 262 6.56 -14.31 -12.38
CA GLU A 262 7.69 -13.71 -13.10
C GLU A 262 8.87 -14.67 -13.28
N THR A 263 8.57 -15.92 -13.64
CA THR A 263 9.56 -17.01 -13.75
C THR A 263 10.23 -17.07 -15.11
N TYR A 264 9.52 -16.61 -16.17
CA TYR A 264 9.99 -16.68 -17.55
C TYR A 264 9.93 -15.33 -18.25
N SER A 265 11.03 -14.93 -18.88
CA SER A 265 11.09 -13.68 -19.67
C SER A 265 10.64 -13.89 -21.11
N TYR A 266 9.58 -13.24 -21.48
CA TYR A 266 8.97 -13.24 -22.82
C TYR A 266 9.59 -12.22 -23.78
N THR A 267 10.74 -11.64 -23.46
CA THR A 267 11.37 -10.57 -24.26
C THR A 267 11.66 -11.01 -25.70
N ARG A 268 12.08 -12.26 -25.89
CA ARG A 268 12.43 -12.79 -27.22
C ARG A 268 11.20 -13.10 -28.07
N GLU A 269 10.15 -13.61 -27.44
CA GLU A 269 8.91 -13.99 -28.10
C GLU A 269 8.04 -12.79 -28.44
N ASN A 270 8.17 -11.68 -27.66
CA ASN A 270 7.34 -10.48 -27.79
C ASN A 270 8.19 -9.20 -27.93
N PRO A 271 9.09 -9.12 -28.94
CA PRO A 271 10.01 -7.98 -29.06
C PRO A 271 9.31 -6.63 -29.28
N ALA A 272 8.15 -6.62 -29.94
CA ALA A 272 7.37 -5.41 -30.15
C ALA A 272 6.81 -4.87 -28.81
N VAL A 273 6.29 -5.74 -27.96
CA VAL A 273 5.81 -5.38 -26.62
C VAL A 273 6.96 -4.86 -25.77
N ALA A 274 8.08 -5.58 -25.73
CA ALA A 274 9.26 -5.15 -25.01
C ALA A 274 9.77 -3.77 -25.46
N THR A 275 9.73 -3.50 -26.77
CA THR A 275 10.10 -2.19 -27.33
C THR A 275 9.14 -1.11 -26.90
N ARG A 276 7.83 -1.36 -26.92
CA ARG A 276 6.81 -0.41 -26.44
C ARG A 276 7.02 -0.07 -24.97
N LEU A 277 7.20 -1.08 -24.12
CA LEU A 277 7.38 -0.85 -22.68
C LEU A 277 8.69 -0.11 -22.38
N ARG A 278 9.79 -0.40 -23.12
CA ARG A 278 11.04 0.38 -22.96
C ARG A 278 10.84 1.86 -23.29
N LYS A 279 10.03 2.20 -24.28
CA LYS A 279 9.72 3.60 -24.61
C LYS A 279 8.94 4.26 -23.47
N LEU A 280 7.96 3.58 -22.89
CA LEU A 280 7.21 4.10 -21.74
C LEU A 280 8.12 4.28 -20.51
N LEU A 281 9.00 3.31 -20.25
CA LEU A 281 9.99 3.39 -19.19
C LEU A 281 10.93 4.58 -19.39
N GLN A 282 11.48 4.74 -20.60
CA GLN A 282 12.40 5.83 -20.92
C GLN A 282 11.71 7.19 -20.78
N ALA A 283 10.48 7.33 -21.28
CA ALA A 283 9.72 8.57 -21.11
C ALA A 283 9.53 8.93 -19.61
N GLY A 284 9.17 7.94 -18.79
CA GLY A 284 9.10 8.15 -17.34
C GLY A 284 10.46 8.54 -16.73
N GLN A 285 11.55 7.87 -17.10
CA GLN A 285 12.89 8.21 -16.63
C GLN A 285 13.31 9.64 -17.02
N GLU A 286 12.99 10.10 -18.23
CA GLU A 286 13.26 11.45 -18.71
C GLU A 286 12.43 12.48 -17.92
N GLU A 287 11.15 12.21 -17.68
CA GLU A 287 10.27 13.06 -16.88
C GLU A 287 10.81 13.23 -15.45
N PHE A 288 11.13 12.13 -14.78
CA PHE A 288 11.61 12.14 -13.39
C PHE A 288 13.08 12.58 -13.25
N SER A 289 13.90 12.53 -14.31
CA SER A 289 15.29 13.00 -14.25
C SER A 289 15.43 14.49 -13.97
N SER A 290 14.39 15.28 -14.23
CA SER A 290 14.33 16.70 -13.94
C SER A 290 13.90 17.01 -12.50
N VAL A 291 13.42 16.02 -11.76
CA VAL A 291 12.99 16.16 -10.37
C VAL A 291 14.23 16.10 -9.49
N VAL A 292 14.63 17.25 -8.96
CA VAL A 292 15.67 17.31 -7.91
C VAL A 292 15.03 16.77 -6.63
N LEU A 293 15.30 15.50 -6.31
CA LEU A 293 14.93 14.96 -5.01
C LEU A 293 15.67 15.75 -3.93
N PRO A 294 14.98 16.24 -2.89
CA PRO A 294 15.65 16.82 -1.74
C PRO A 294 16.65 15.79 -1.21
N ASP A 295 17.85 16.26 -0.87
CA ASP A 295 18.93 15.43 -0.32
C ASP A 295 18.54 14.92 1.09
N MET A 296 17.54 14.05 1.15
CA MET A 296 16.93 13.55 2.39
C MET A 296 17.78 12.46 3.07
N TRP A 297 18.78 11.93 2.37
CA TRP A 297 19.58 10.80 2.83
C TRP A 297 20.98 11.19 3.33
N ASN A 298 21.35 12.47 3.23
CA ASN A 298 22.64 12.99 3.71
C ASN A 298 22.54 13.74 5.05
N ARG A 299 21.57 13.41 5.91
CA ARG A 299 21.49 13.96 7.27
C ARG A 299 21.65 12.87 8.31
#